data_2262fcbfe43d258931b635cf7ef293e9
#
_entry.id   2262fcbfe43d258931b635cf7ef293e9
#
_cell.length_a   1.000
_cell.length_b   1.000
_cell.length_c   1.000
_cell.angle_alpha   90.00
_cell.angle_beta   90.00
_cell.angle_gamma   90.00
#
_symmetry.space_group_name_H-M   'P 1'
#
loop_
_entity.id
_entity.type
_entity.pdbx_description
1 polymer ?
#
loop_
_entity_poly.entity_id
_entity_poly.type
_entity_poly.pdbx_seq_one_letter_code
_entity_poly.pdbx_strand_id
1 'polypeptide(L)'
;MTDLFKEIIPSILQNKKNVLENEKDYHGFVVNRALSFHYDCVMQANEMNRFPGLPATLQYQYLLNTIRGYKRPFRKWEKRETIDDLEAVKEYYNYSYEKAKDALVLLSNAQKEEIRKAISKGGTNDSRPKRVRGGKTP
;
A
#
# COMPACT_ATOMS: atom_id res chain seq x y z
N MET A 1 -15.52 11.35 16.19
CA MET A 1 -14.42 10.80 15.40
C MET A 1 -15.01 10.19 14.12
N THR A 2 -14.76 10.82 13.01
CA THR A 2 -15.35 10.42 11.73
C THR A 2 -14.56 9.25 11.13
N ASP A 3 -15.24 8.16 10.79
CA ASP A 3 -14.56 6.98 10.24
C ASP A 3 -14.18 7.20 8.77
N LEU A 4 -12.88 7.02 8.48
CA LEU A 4 -12.30 7.28 7.16
C LEU A 4 -12.94 6.41 6.06
N PHE A 5 -13.10 5.12 6.32
CA PHE A 5 -13.61 4.16 5.32
C PHE A 5 -15.13 4.06 5.27
N LYS A 6 -15.80 4.31 6.38
CA LYS A 6 -17.26 4.19 6.45
C LYS A 6 -18.00 5.51 6.13
N GLU A 7 -17.35 6.63 6.38
CA GLU A 7 -17.99 7.95 6.28
C GLU A 7 -17.29 8.86 5.27
N ILE A 8 -15.99 9.12 5.40
CA ILE A 8 -15.26 10.08 4.56
C ILE A 8 -15.18 9.62 3.10
N ILE A 9 -14.68 8.42 2.84
CA ILE A 9 -14.54 7.90 1.47
C ILE A 9 -15.90 7.72 0.80
N PRO A 10 -16.92 7.12 1.43
CA PRO A 10 -18.26 7.08 0.85
C PRO A 10 -18.91 8.44 0.61
N SER A 11 -18.60 9.45 1.42
CA SER A 11 -19.10 10.81 1.19
C SER A 11 -18.55 11.40 -0.11
N ILE A 12 -17.29 11.19 -0.40
CA ILE A 12 -16.65 11.63 -1.65
C ILE A 12 -17.20 10.87 -2.85
N LEU A 13 -17.36 9.55 -2.73
CA LEU A 13 -17.71 8.67 -3.85
C LEU A 13 -19.20 8.62 -4.17
N GLN A 14 -20.07 8.74 -3.18
CA GLN A 14 -21.51 8.48 -3.33
C GLN A 14 -22.40 9.61 -2.81
N ASN A 15 -22.32 9.88 -1.51
CA ASN A 15 -23.32 10.69 -0.81
C ASN A 15 -23.18 12.18 -1.06
N LYS A 16 -21.99 12.65 -1.35
CA LYS A 16 -21.67 14.08 -1.57
C LYS A 16 -22.02 14.99 -0.40
N LYS A 17 -22.13 14.44 0.79
CA LYS A 17 -22.38 15.22 2.01
C LYS A 17 -21.05 15.48 2.71
N ASN A 18 -20.86 16.71 3.18
CA ASN A 18 -19.70 17.02 4.00
C ASN A 18 -19.86 16.38 5.39
N VAL A 19 -18.98 15.42 5.70
CA VAL A 19 -18.97 14.68 6.97
C VAL A 19 -17.69 14.91 7.77
N LEU A 20 -16.76 15.71 7.23
CA LEU A 20 -15.48 15.98 7.90
C LEU A 20 -15.68 17.00 9.01
N GLU A 21 -15.62 16.54 10.25
CA GLU A 21 -15.72 17.39 11.44
C GLU A 21 -14.35 17.86 11.92
N ASN A 22 -13.37 16.96 11.92
CA ASN A 22 -12.01 17.22 12.35
C ASN A 22 -11.00 16.91 11.25
N GLU A 23 -10.08 17.84 11.01
CA GLU A 23 -8.98 17.64 10.06
C GLU A 23 -8.07 16.45 10.40
N LYS A 24 -7.97 16.10 11.68
CA LYS A 24 -7.18 14.96 12.17
C LYS A 24 -7.71 13.61 11.72
N ASP A 25 -8.99 13.52 11.41
CA ASP A 25 -9.63 12.28 10.94
C ASP A 25 -9.37 12.03 9.45
N TYR A 26 -8.84 13.04 8.73
CA TYR A 26 -8.53 12.95 7.31
C TYR A 26 -7.08 12.58 7.06
N HIS A 27 -6.86 11.42 6.48
CA HIS A 27 -5.53 10.96 6.07
C HIS A 27 -5.40 11.01 4.54
N GLY A 28 -4.86 12.12 4.03
CA GLY A 28 -4.79 12.41 2.59
C GLY A 28 -4.19 11.29 1.75
N PHE A 29 -3.09 10.69 2.20
CA PHE A 29 -2.46 9.58 1.50
C PHE A 29 -3.39 8.36 1.37
N VAL A 30 -4.08 7.97 2.44
CA VAL A 30 -4.98 6.82 2.45
C VAL A 30 -6.22 7.08 1.58
N VAL A 31 -6.78 8.28 1.65
CA VAL A 31 -7.91 8.70 0.81
C VAL A 31 -7.52 8.68 -0.65
N ASN A 32 -6.42 9.31 -1.04
CA ASN A 32 -5.94 9.34 -2.41
C ASN A 32 -5.65 7.94 -2.95
N ARG A 33 -5.06 7.07 -2.13
CA ARG A 33 -4.83 5.68 -2.49
C ARG A 33 -6.14 4.92 -2.72
N ALA A 34 -7.11 5.05 -1.83
CA ALA A 34 -8.42 4.40 -1.98
C ALA A 34 -9.16 4.88 -3.24
N LEU A 35 -9.11 6.18 -3.55
CA LEU A 35 -9.71 6.76 -4.74
C LEU A 35 -8.99 6.32 -6.03
N SER A 36 -7.69 6.11 -5.99
CA SER A 36 -6.90 5.70 -7.15
C SER A 36 -7.28 4.34 -7.74
N PHE A 37 -7.97 3.50 -6.98
CA PHE A 37 -8.50 2.22 -7.48
C PHE A 37 -9.77 2.36 -8.33
N HIS A 38 -10.37 3.54 -8.35
CA HIS A 38 -11.50 3.86 -9.21
C HIS A 38 -11.02 4.63 -10.43
N TYR A 39 -11.26 4.07 -11.60
CA TYR A 39 -10.76 4.59 -12.87
C TYR A 39 -11.11 6.07 -13.12
N ASP A 40 -12.30 6.48 -12.75
CA ASP A 40 -12.80 7.84 -12.91
C ASP A 40 -12.31 8.83 -11.83
N CYS A 41 -11.66 8.35 -10.78
CA CYS A 41 -11.14 9.16 -9.66
C CYS A 41 -9.61 9.33 -9.67
N VAL A 42 -8.90 8.57 -10.51
CA VAL A 42 -7.42 8.55 -10.54
C VAL A 42 -6.84 9.94 -10.76
N MET A 43 -7.40 10.72 -11.66
CA MET A 43 -6.89 12.06 -12.00
C MET A 43 -7.00 13.01 -10.81
N GLN A 44 -8.13 13.01 -10.12
CA GLN A 44 -8.36 13.84 -8.95
C GLN A 44 -7.49 13.43 -7.77
N ALA A 45 -7.36 12.12 -7.53
CA ALA A 45 -6.47 11.59 -6.51
C ALA A 45 -5.00 11.96 -6.78
N ASN A 46 -4.58 11.87 -8.03
CA ASN A 46 -3.22 12.25 -8.44
C ASN A 46 -2.97 13.76 -8.30
N GLU A 47 -3.95 14.59 -8.62
CA GLU A 47 -3.83 16.04 -8.41
C GLU A 47 -3.63 16.38 -6.93
N MET A 48 -4.35 15.74 -6.03
CA MET A 48 -4.16 15.95 -4.59
C MET A 48 -2.82 15.40 -4.08
N ASN A 49 -2.29 14.34 -4.68
CA ASN A 49 -0.94 13.84 -4.36
C ASN A 49 0.17 14.83 -4.70
N ARG A 50 -0.05 15.72 -5.66
CA ARG A 50 0.91 16.78 -6.01
C ARG A 50 1.02 17.87 -4.95
N PHE A 51 0.00 18.00 -4.12
CA PHE A 51 -0.09 19.04 -3.09
C PHE A 51 -0.31 18.47 -1.68
N PRO A 52 0.62 17.67 -1.17
CA PRO A 52 0.44 17.00 0.13
C PRO A 52 0.39 17.99 1.32
N GLY A 53 0.90 19.20 1.13
CA GLY A 53 0.90 20.25 2.14
C GLY A 53 -0.39 21.06 2.25
N LEU A 54 -1.40 20.80 1.41
CA LEU A 54 -2.69 21.46 1.54
C LEU A 54 -3.43 21.04 2.82
N PRO A 55 -4.15 21.96 3.47
CA PRO A 55 -5.02 21.62 4.58
C PRO A 55 -5.99 20.48 4.23
N ALA A 56 -6.25 19.61 5.18
CA ALA A 56 -7.13 18.44 4.98
C ALA A 56 -8.54 18.85 4.48
N THR A 57 -9.07 19.93 5.00
CA THR A 57 -10.36 20.49 4.56
C THR A 57 -10.37 20.86 3.09
N LEU A 58 -9.30 21.48 2.58
CA LEU A 58 -9.22 21.86 1.16
C LEU A 58 -9.07 20.64 0.25
N GLN A 59 -8.26 19.66 0.63
CA GLN A 59 -8.16 18.41 -0.11
C GLN A 59 -9.50 17.67 -0.18
N TYR A 60 -10.17 17.58 0.95
CA TYR A 60 -11.49 16.95 1.04
C TYR A 60 -12.55 17.68 0.19
N GLN A 61 -12.62 19.00 0.28
CA GLN A 61 -13.54 19.85 -0.50
C GLN A 61 -13.29 19.70 -2.00
N TYR A 62 -12.05 19.70 -2.43
CA TYR A 62 -11.69 19.48 -3.83
C TYR A 62 -12.23 18.14 -4.34
N LEU A 63 -11.95 17.06 -3.63
CA LEU A 63 -12.40 15.72 -4.01
C LEU A 63 -13.93 15.59 -3.95
N LEU A 64 -14.56 16.18 -2.95
CA LEU A 64 -16.02 16.18 -2.81
C LEU A 64 -16.71 16.87 -3.98
N ASN A 65 -16.17 17.98 -4.47
CA ASN A 65 -16.77 18.80 -5.53
C ASN A 65 -16.42 18.32 -6.94
N THR A 66 -15.29 17.66 -7.14
CA THR A 66 -14.80 17.27 -8.47
C THR A 66 -15.15 15.84 -8.86
N ILE A 67 -15.31 14.94 -7.91
CA ILE A 67 -15.66 13.54 -8.16
C ILE A 67 -17.18 13.39 -8.27
N ARG A 68 -17.64 12.72 -9.33
CA ARG A 68 -19.04 12.41 -9.54
C ARG A 68 -19.57 11.42 -8.50
N GLY A 69 -20.70 11.72 -7.86
CA GLY A 69 -21.34 10.85 -6.87
C GLY A 69 -22.17 9.73 -7.51
N TYR A 70 -21.75 8.50 -7.39
CA TYR A 70 -22.54 7.31 -7.69
C TYR A 70 -21.95 6.08 -6.98
N LYS A 71 -22.73 5.01 -6.87
CA LYS A 71 -22.26 3.77 -6.26
C LYS A 71 -21.29 3.04 -7.21
N ARG A 72 -20.06 2.88 -6.76
CA ARG A 72 -19.01 2.18 -7.50
C ARG A 72 -18.87 0.75 -7.01
N PRO A 73 -18.45 -0.20 -7.88
CA PRO A 73 -18.13 -1.55 -7.43
C PRO A 73 -16.92 -1.51 -6.49
N PHE A 74 -16.93 -2.39 -5.50
CA PHE A 74 -15.77 -2.54 -4.60
C PHE A 74 -14.53 -2.95 -5.39
N ARG A 75 -13.44 -2.23 -5.19
CA ARG A 75 -12.12 -2.57 -5.72
C ARG A 75 -11.22 -3.03 -4.60
N LYS A 76 -10.75 -4.26 -4.71
CA LYS A 76 -9.79 -4.81 -3.77
C LYS A 76 -8.43 -4.15 -3.98
N TRP A 77 -7.77 -3.78 -2.89
CA TRP A 77 -6.41 -3.29 -2.97
C TRP A 77 -5.49 -4.41 -3.44
N GLU A 78 -4.62 -4.10 -4.39
CA GLU A 78 -3.62 -5.07 -4.83
C GLU A 78 -2.71 -5.44 -3.67
N LYS A 79 -2.55 -6.74 -3.48
CA LYS A 79 -1.58 -7.26 -2.53
C LYS A 79 -0.17 -7.10 -3.10
N ARG A 80 0.81 -6.92 -2.22
CA ARG A 80 2.23 -6.80 -2.58
C ARG A 80 2.87 -8.08 -3.14
N GLU A 81 2.08 -9.10 -3.43
CA GLU A 81 2.60 -10.43 -3.84
C GLU A 81 3.55 -10.36 -5.06
N THR A 82 3.25 -9.49 -6.02
CA THR A 82 4.13 -9.27 -7.18
C THR A 82 5.43 -8.53 -6.86
N ILE A 83 5.39 -7.65 -5.86
CA ILE A 83 6.58 -6.90 -5.41
C ILE A 83 7.51 -7.84 -4.64
N ASP A 84 6.94 -8.69 -3.80
CA ASP A 84 7.71 -9.66 -3.03
C ASP A 84 8.41 -10.67 -3.95
N ASP A 85 7.76 -11.12 -5.01
CA ASP A 85 8.37 -12.00 -6.02
C ASP A 85 9.49 -11.31 -6.79
N LEU A 86 9.31 -10.05 -7.14
CA LEU A 86 10.34 -9.28 -7.84
C LEU A 86 11.58 -9.07 -6.97
N GLU A 87 11.38 -8.71 -5.71
CA GLU A 87 12.47 -8.55 -4.74
C GLU A 87 13.16 -9.90 -4.47
N ALA A 88 12.40 -10.97 -4.36
CA ALA A 88 12.92 -12.31 -4.18
C ALA A 88 13.81 -12.75 -5.35
N VAL A 89 13.38 -12.55 -6.58
CA VAL A 89 14.15 -12.85 -7.79
C VAL A 89 15.40 -11.98 -7.88
N LYS A 90 15.27 -10.71 -7.57
CA LYS A 90 16.37 -9.75 -7.57
C LYS A 90 17.46 -10.15 -6.57
N GLU A 91 17.09 -10.55 -5.37
CA GLU A 91 18.01 -10.98 -4.32
C GLU A 91 18.65 -12.34 -4.64
N TYR A 92 17.85 -13.30 -5.07
CA TYR A 92 18.32 -14.66 -5.35
C TYR A 92 19.34 -14.73 -6.47
N TYR A 93 19.10 -14.02 -7.59
CA TYR A 93 19.99 -13.98 -8.75
C TYR A 93 20.94 -12.80 -8.76
N ASN A 94 20.83 -11.88 -7.81
CA ASN A 94 21.57 -10.63 -7.79
C ASN A 94 21.39 -9.82 -9.09
N TYR A 95 20.15 -9.74 -9.57
CA TYR A 95 19.78 -9.01 -10.78
C TYR A 95 19.46 -7.55 -10.50
N SER A 96 19.62 -6.70 -11.53
CA SER A 96 19.03 -5.37 -11.55
C SER A 96 17.49 -5.46 -11.60
N TYR A 97 16.81 -4.37 -11.25
CA TYR A 97 15.35 -4.31 -11.28
C TYR A 97 14.75 -4.73 -12.62
N GLU A 98 15.31 -4.27 -13.73
CA GLU A 98 14.84 -4.58 -15.08
C GLU A 98 15.03 -6.06 -15.43
N LYS A 99 16.20 -6.61 -15.16
CA LYS A 99 16.46 -8.03 -15.37
C LYS A 99 15.60 -8.94 -14.50
N ALA A 100 15.36 -8.55 -13.25
CA ALA A 100 14.48 -9.29 -12.36
C ALA A 100 13.04 -9.29 -12.86
N LYS A 101 12.56 -8.18 -13.41
CA LYS A 101 11.23 -8.06 -14.00
C LYS A 101 11.07 -8.97 -15.23
N ASP A 102 12.06 -9.00 -16.10
CA ASP A 102 12.06 -9.87 -17.28
C ASP A 102 12.12 -11.36 -16.88
N ALA A 103 12.96 -11.70 -15.92
CA ALA A 103 13.05 -13.05 -15.38
C ALA A 103 11.76 -13.53 -14.71
N LEU A 104 11.05 -12.63 -14.03
CA LEU A 104 9.80 -12.95 -13.34
C LEU A 104 8.71 -13.45 -14.30
N VAL A 105 8.67 -12.92 -15.52
CA VAL A 105 7.74 -13.36 -16.57
C VAL A 105 8.04 -14.79 -17.05
N LEU A 106 9.31 -15.18 -17.06
CA LEU A 106 9.75 -16.49 -17.53
C LEU A 106 9.67 -17.60 -16.47
N LEU A 107 9.61 -17.23 -15.20
CA LEU A 107 9.60 -18.19 -14.09
C LEU A 107 8.18 -18.77 -13.88
N SER A 108 8.14 -20.11 -13.71
CA SER A 108 6.92 -20.80 -13.29
C SER A 108 6.60 -20.54 -11.80
N ASN A 109 5.37 -20.78 -11.39
CA ASN A 109 4.98 -20.63 -9.99
C ASN A 109 5.77 -21.52 -9.04
N ALA A 110 6.09 -22.74 -9.47
CA ALA A 110 6.94 -23.67 -8.69
C ALA A 110 8.35 -23.10 -8.47
N GLN A 111 8.96 -22.54 -9.50
CA GLN A 111 10.28 -21.90 -9.40
C GLN A 111 10.26 -20.66 -8.50
N LYS A 112 9.20 -19.85 -8.58
CA LYS A 112 8.99 -18.70 -7.67
C LYS A 112 8.90 -19.14 -6.21
N GLU A 113 8.21 -20.24 -5.92
CA GLU A 113 8.13 -20.78 -4.56
C GLU A 113 9.47 -21.29 -4.06
N GLU A 114 10.25 -21.95 -4.92
CA GLU A 114 11.60 -22.41 -4.55
C GLU A 114 12.52 -21.22 -4.21
N ILE A 115 12.45 -20.16 -5.00
CA ILE A 115 13.21 -18.92 -4.75
C ILE A 115 12.80 -18.30 -3.41
N ARG A 116 11.50 -18.18 -3.13
CA ARG A 116 11.01 -17.68 -1.84
C ARG A 116 11.50 -18.51 -0.67
N LYS A 117 11.47 -19.83 -0.80
CA LYS A 117 11.97 -20.75 0.24
C LYS A 117 13.47 -20.61 0.45
N ALA A 118 14.24 -20.44 -0.62
CA ALA A 118 15.69 -20.26 -0.53
C ALA A 118 16.06 -18.97 0.21
N ILE A 119 15.36 -17.87 -0.08
CA ILE A 119 15.59 -16.57 0.57
C ILE A 119 15.12 -16.59 2.02
N SER A 120 13.95 -17.17 2.31
CA SER A 120 13.45 -17.27 3.68
C SER A 120 14.37 -18.09 4.59
N LYS A 121 15.03 -19.09 4.06
CA LYS A 121 16.07 -19.84 4.81
C LYS A 121 17.33 -19.01 5.09
N GLY A 122 17.68 -18.10 4.20
CA GLY A 122 18.80 -17.18 4.41
C GLY A 122 18.54 -16.09 5.44
N GLY A 123 17.27 -15.70 5.64
CA GLY A 123 16.87 -14.66 6.59
C GLY A 123 16.62 -15.12 8.02
N THR A 124 16.56 -16.42 8.28
CA THR A 124 16.31 -16.97 9.63
C THR A 124 17.58 -17.09 10.48
N ASN A 125 18.50 -16.16 10.39
CA ASN A 125 19.61 -16.03 11.35
C ASN A 125 19.18 -15.49 12.73
N ASP A 126 17.89 -15.45 13.03
CA ASP A 126 17.39 -15.21 14.38
C ASP A 126 17.56 -16.42 15.32
N SER A 127 18.09 -17.54 14.83
CA SER A 127 18.54 -18.66 15.66
C SER A 127 20.01 -18.53 16.11
N ARG A 128 20.53 -17.31 16.23
CA ARG A 128 21.73 -17.12 17.07
C ARG A 128 21.34 -17.53 18.48
N PRO A 129 21.98 -18.57 19.05
CA PRO A 129 21.69 -18.91 20.43
C PRO A 129 21.97 -17.66 21.25
N LYS A 130 20.98 -17.19 21.99
CA LYS A 130 21.17 -16.11 22.96
C LYS A 130 22.34 -16.50 23.82
N ARG A 131 23.45 -15.77 23.71
CA ARG A 131 24.57 -15.92 24.62
C ARG A 131 24.01 -15.84 26.02
N VAL A 132 23.92 -16.97 26.68
CA VAL A 132 23.68 -17.04 28.12
C VAL A 132 24.87 -16.32 28.71
N ARG A 133 24.65 -15.10 29.21
CA ARG A 133 25.63 -14.41 30.04
C ARG A 133 25.83 -15.32 31.23
N GLY A 134 26.97 -15.99 31.26
CA GLY A 134 27.40 -16.84 32.36
C GLY A 134 27.25 -16.07 33.66
N GLY A 135 26.47 -16.63 34.55
CA GLY A 135 26.39 -16.14 35.93
C GLY A 135 27.78 -16.12 36.52
N LYS A 136 28.12 -15.02 37.17
CA LYS A 136 29.26 -14.95 38.06
C LYS A 136 29.02 -16.00 39.16
N THR A 137 29.77 -17.00 39.20
CA THR A 137 29.99 -17.84 40.41
C THR A 137 30.80 -17.04 41.40
N PRO A 138 30.47 -17.11 42.66
CA PRO A 138 31.18 -16.43 43.75
C PRO A 138 32.62 -16.91 43.95
#